data_ca2a1a0f1287e60198a707c3d60ec0f8
#
_entry.id   ca2a1a0f1287e60198a707c3d60ec0f8
#
_cell.length_a   1.000
_cell.length_b   1.000
_cell.length_c   1.000
_cell.angle_alpha   90.00
_cell.angle_beta   90.00
_cell.angle_gamma   90.00
#
_symmetry.space_group_name_H-M   'P 1'
#
loop_
_entity.id
_entity.type
_entity.pdbx_description
1 polymer ?
#
loop_
_entity_poly.entity_id
_entity_poly.type
_entity_poly.pdbx_seq_one_letter_code
_entity_poly.pdbx_strand_id
1 'polypeptide(L)'
;MATGVTVLPEHFQNEGVDAVVERLAAARVDMIATSPYVMEPSTDPKASREPPIDAGAGSVRLLDRPLWGKRELLVSTAPSFTPHLPFYRGLRYRPATPTALTQREGNVIPRFLRAAQSRHIQTWLQVQAAIPPGYRVQFGGPQDDDKPRLPDGSIPKRRLANNGSLASPHILDYTLALTRDLLRAYPDIDGIRFDWPEYPPYFLDDVFLDFNPHCAAAARRLGFDFPRMQQAVLALYRLLHGGLTNRHLERQLATDSGRQPLLTTLLDH
;
A
#
# COMPACT_ATOMS: atom_id res chain seq x y z
N MET A 1 -16.38 -17.23 -14.17
CA MET A 1 -15.21 -16.51 -13.61
C MET A 1 -15.71 -15.15 -13.17
N ALA A 2 -15.50 -14.75 -11.91
CA ALA A 2 -15.93 -13.44 -11.42
C ALA A 2 -14.89 -12.36 -11.80
N THR A 3 -15.36 -11.20 -12.23
CA THR A 3 -14.50 -10.06 -12.61
C THR A 3 -14.55 -8.99 -11.52
N GLY A 4 -13.39 -8.70 -10.89
CA GLY A 4 -13.25 -7.65 -9.90
C GLY A 4 -12.43 -6.47 -10.43
N VAL A 5 -12.82 -5.24 -10.08
CA VAL A 5 -12.14 -4.01 -10.51
C VAL A 5 -11.92 -3.07 -9.31
N THR A 6 -10.75 -2.45 -9.23
CA THR A 6 -10.52 -1.32 -8.31
C THR A 6 -10.94 -0.03 -8.97
N VAL A 7 -11.81 0.74 -8.32
CA VAL A 7 -12.28 2.04 -8.76
C VAL A 7 -11.94 3.05 -7.68
N LEU A 8 -10.95 3.90 -7.93
CA LEU A 8 -10.53 4.90 -6.96
C LEU A 8 -11.53 6.06 -6.92
N PRO A 9 -11.74 6.69 -5.75
CA PRO A 9 -12.77 7.72 -5.53
C PRO A 9 -12.71 8.90 -6.49
N GLU A 10 -11.52 9.33 -6.87
CA GLU A 10 -11.30 10.45 -7.79
C GLU A 10 -12.01 10.28 -9.14
N HIS A 11 -12.18 9.05 -9.60
CA HIS A 11 -12.86 8.79 -10.87
C HIS A 11 -14.35 9.10 -10.77
N PHE A 12 -15.05 8.60 -9.78
CA PHE A 12 -16.49 8.88 -9.65
C PHE A 12 -16.79 10.23 -8.98
N GLN A 13 -15.82 10.85 -8.27
CA GLN A 13 -15.93 12.27 -7.90
C GLN A 13 -15.89 13.18 -9.13
N ASN A 14 -15.07 12.84 -10.11
CA ASN A 14 -14.87 13.67 -11.32
C ASN A 14 -15.89 13.35 -12.43
N GLU A 15 -16.20 12.07 -12.65
CA GLU A 15 -17.05 11.62 -13.76
C GLU A 15 -18.53 11.43 -13.35
N GLY A 16 -18.82 11.43 -12.04
CA GLY A 16 -20.13 11.15 -11.48
C GLY A 16 -20.36 9.68 -11.17
N VAL A 17 -21.05 9.43 -10.06
CA VAL A 17 -21.32 8.09 -9.54
C VAL A 17 -22.08 7.24 -10.57
N ASP A 18 -23.19 7.77 -11.12
CA ASP A 18 -24.07 7.02 -12.00
C ASP A 18 -23.34 6.64 -13.30
N ALA A 19 -22.57 7.55 -13.90
CA ALA A 19 -21.82 7.29 -15.11
C ALA A 19 -20.76 6.19 -14.93
N VAL A 20 -20.09 6.16 -13.77
CA VAL A 20 -19.11 5.12 -13.46
C VAL A 20 -19.80 3.77 -13.25
N VAL A 21 -20.88 3.72 -12.47
CA VAL A 21 -21.62 2.48 -12.19
C VAL A 21 -22.24 1.89 -13.47
N GLU A 22 -22.78 2.71 -14.36
CA GLU A 22 -23.31 2.24 -15.64
C GLU A 22 -22.23 1.58 -16.50
N ARG A 23 -21.03 2.15 -16.55
CA ARG A 23 -19.90 1.53 -17.27
C ARG A 23 -19.46 0.20 -16.66
N LEU A 24 -19.44 0.11 -15.32
CA LEU A 24 -19.13 -1.14 -14.63
C LEU A 24 -20.15 -2.22 -14.92
N ALA A 25 -21.43 -1.88 -14.88
CA ALA A 25 -22.53 -2.78 -15.21
C ALA A 25 -22.48 -3.23 -16.69
N ALA A 26 -22.23 -2.30 -17.62
CA ALA A 26 -22.06 -2.60 -19.04
C ALA A 26 -20.87 -3.52 -19.30
N ALA A 27 -19.79 -3.39 -18.52
CA ALA A 27 -18.62 -4.25 -18.57
C ALA A 27 -18.81 -5.59 -17.82
N ARG A 28 -19.99 -5.84 -17.25
CA ARG A 28 -20.32 -7.04 -16.46
C ARG A 28 -19.34 -7.30 -15.32
N VAL A 29 -19.01 -6.25 -14.59
CA VAL A 29 -18.18 -6.34 -13.39
C VAL A 29 -19.00 -6.96 -12.27
N ASP A 30 -18.49 -8.01 -11.62
CA ASP A 30 -19.15 -8.70 -10.52
C ASP A 30 -18.82 -8.08 -9.15
N MET A 31 -17.64 -7.45 -9.02
CA MET A 31 -17.14 -6.93 -7.75
C MET A 31 -16.33 -5.65 -7.97
N ILE A 32 -16.54 -4.66 -7.10
CA ILE A 32 -15.68 -3.46 -7.03
C ILE A 32 -14.98 -3.36 -5.68
N ALA A 33 -13.77 -2.80 -5.70
CA ALA A 33 -13.10 -2.31 -4.52
C ALA A 33 -12.82 -0.82 -4.67
N THR A 34 -13.11 -0.02 -3.63
CA THR A 34 -12.80 1.42 -3.58
C THR A 34 -12.23 1.80 -2.22
N SER A 35 -11.55 2.94 -2.14
CA SER A 35 -10.94 3.40 -0.89
C SER A 35 -11.81 4.40 -0.15
N PRO A 36 -11.76 4.44 1.19
CA PRO A 36 -12.63 5.29 2.01
C PRO A 36 -12.06 6.71 2.19
N TYR A 37 -11.70 7.37 1.10
CA TYR A 37 -11.25 8.76 1.12
C TYR A 37 -11.93 9.58 0.00
N VAL A 38 -11.82 10.88 0.10
CA VAL A 38 -12.19 11.84 -0.94
C VAL A 38 -11.06 12.81 -1.18
N MET A 39 -11.00 13.40 -2.38
CA MET A 39 -9.97 14.38 -2.71
C MET A 39 -10.53 15.56 -3.48
N GLU A 40 -9.75 16.63 -3.53
CA GLU A 40 -10.01 17.82 -4.33
C GLU A 40 -8.70 18.42 -4.85
N PRO A 41 -8.72 19.19 -5.95
CA PRO A 41 -7.57 19.95 -6.41
C PRO A 41 -7.05 20.89 -5.31
N SER A 42 -5.73 20.97 -5.17
CA SER A 42 -5.05 21.82 -4.19
C SER A 42 -4.07 22.76 -4.86
N THR A 43 -3.86 23.93 -4.26
CA THR A 43 -2.80 24.86 -4.60
C THR A 43 -1.65 24.84 -3.59
N ASP A 44 -1.78 24.06 -2.51
CA ASP A 44 -0.71 23.90 -1.52
C ASP A 44 0.45 23.10 -2.14
N PRO A 45 1.67 23.66 -2.19
CA PRO A 45 2.82 22.96 -2.75
C PRO A 45 3.22 21.71 -1.95
N LYS A 46 2.72 21.55 -0.73
CA LYS A 46 2.92 20.37 0.11
C LYS A 46 1.84 19.30 -0.07
N ALA A 47 0.82 19.58 -0.87
CA ALA A 47 -0.23 18.62 -1.16
C ALA A 47 0.29 17.43 -1.99
N SER A 48 -0.42 16.32 -1.95
CA SER A 48 -0.03 15.12 -2.69
C SER A 48 -0.15 15.34 -4.18
N ARG A 49 0.82 14.85 -4.95
CA ARG A 49 0.78 14.87 -6.40
C ARG A 49 -0.11 13.73 -6.92
N GLU A 50 -0.91 14.02 -7.96
CA GLU A 50 -1.69 13.04 -8.70
C GLU A 50 -1.37 13.13 -10.20
N PRO A 51 -0.94 12.06 -10.88
CA PRO A 51 -0.66 10.76 -10.31
C PRO A 51 0.58 10.78 -9.41
N PRO A 52 0.72 9.81 -8.49
CA PRO A 52 1.94 9.68 -7.70
C PRO A 52 3.17 9.52 -8.61
N ILE A 53 4.32 10.02 -8.16
CA ILE A 53 5.58 9.77 -8.86
C ILE A 53 5.80 8.25 -8.87
N ASP A 54 5.92 7.69 -10.07
CA ASP A 54 6.22 6.28 -10.23
C ASP A 54 7.68 6.03 -9.82
N ALA A 55 7.85 5.35 -8.71
CA ALA A 55 9.16 5.09 -8.14
C ALA A 55 10.03 4.17 -9.01
N GLY A 56 9.45 3.39 -9.91
CA GLY A 56 10.18 2.45 -10.76
C GLY A 56 10.77 3.08 -12.01
N ALA A 57 10.06 4.02 -12.62
CA ALA A 57 10.41 4.53 -13.95
C ALA A 57 11.31 5.77 -13.96
N GLY A 58 11.47 6.47 -12.83
CA GLY A 58 12.20 7.74 -12.77
C GLY A 58 11.60 8.86 -13.62
N SER A 59 10.45 8.63 -14.24
CA SER A 59 9.73 9.58 -15.09
C SER A 59 8.43 10.03 -14.47
N VAL A 60 8.04 11.25 -14.79
CA VAL A 60 6.73 11.79 -14.41
C VAL A 60 5.66 11.11 -15.26
N ARG A 61 4.82 10.31 -14.62
CA ARG A 61 3.64 9.72 -15.26
C ARG A 61 2.51 10.74 -15.27
N LEU A 62 1.81 10.85 -16.39
CA LEU A 62 0.59 11.64 -16.50
C LEU A 62 -0.62 10.72 -16.39
N LEU A 63 -1.74 11.26 -15.89
CA LEU A 63 -3.02 10.57 -15.89
C LEU A 63 -3.46 10.27 -17.32
N ASP A 64 -3.94 9.06 -17.58
CA ASP A 64 -4.51 8.67 -18.88
C ASP A 64 -5.81 9.44 -19.11
N ARG A 65 -6.60 9.63 -18.06
CA ARG A 65 -7.81 10.48 -18.05
C ARG A 65 -7.60 11.70 -17.16
N PRO A 66 -7.95 12.89 -17.61
CA PRO A 66 -7.88 14.08 -16.78
C PRO A 66 -8.78 13.96 -15.53
N LEU A 67 -8.28 14.42 -14.39
CA LEU A 67 -9.06 14.68 -13.19
C LEU A 67 -9.22 16.19 -13.05
N TRP A 68 -10.42 16.68 -12.88
CA TRP A 68 -10.75 18.12 -12.86
C TRP A 68 -10.08 18.92 -14.00
N GLY A 69 -10.06 18.31 -15.20
CA GLY A 69 -9.49 18.91 -16.41
C GLY A 69 -7.95 18.88 -16.51
N LYS A 70 -7.26 18.25 -15.57
CA LYS A 70 -5.78 18.20 -15.52
C LYS A 70 -5.27 16.77 -15.58
N ARG A 71 -4.18 16.55 -16.31
CA ARG A 71 -3.46 15.26 -16.37
C ARG A 71 -2.38 15.12 -15.31
N GLU A 72 -2.13 16.19 -14.58
CA GLU A 72 -1.24 16.28 -13.43
C GLU A 72 -1.73 17.41 -12.54
N LEU A 73 -1.86 17.16 -11.24
CA LEU A 73 -2.31 18.17 -10.28
C LEU A 73 -1.83 17.83 -8.86
N LEU A 74 -1.89 18.82 -7.98
CA LEU A 74 -1.83 18.59 -6.56
C LEU A 74 -3.24 18.39 -6.00
N VAL A 75 -3.37 17.52 -5.01
CA VAL A 75 -4.64 17.18 -4.38
C VAL A 75 -4.54 17.22 -2.86
N SER A 76 -5.57 17.78 -2.23
CA SER A 76 -5.87 17.58 -0.82
C SER A 76 -6.77 16.36 -0.69
N THR A 77 -6.59 15.59 0.37
CA THR A 77 -7.35 14.35 0.60
C THR A 77 -7.81 14.28 2.05
N ALA A 78 -8.99 13.72 2.26
CA ALA A 78 -9.58 13.53 3.58
C ALA A 78 -10.29 12.17 3.68
N PRO A 79 -10.50 11.62 4.90
CA PRO A 79 -11.35 10.46 5.05
C PRO A 79 -12.78 10.80 4.60
N SER A 80 -13.46 9.86 3.99
CA SER A 80 -14.84 10.03 3.53
C SER A 80 -15.88 9.86 4.66
N PHE A 81 -15.43 9.57 5.87
CA PHE A 81 -16.27 9.34 7.05
C PHE A 81 -15.67 10.00 8.29
N THR A 82 -16.45 10.08 9.36
CA THR A 82 -15.96 10.54 10.66
C THR A 82 -15.54 9.33 11.51
N PRO A 83 -14.23 9.18 11.81
CA PRO A 83 -13.73 8.07 12.60
C PRO A 83 -14.32 8.03 14.01
N HIS A 84 -14.60 6.82 14.52
CA HIS A 84 -15.02 6.59 15.88
C HIS A 84 -13.81 6.51 16.81
N LEU A 85 -13.39 7.66 17.33
CA LEU A 85 -12.17 7.81 18.13
C LEU A 85 -12.00 6.81 19.29
N PRO A 86 -13.09 6.33 19.97
CA PRO A 86 -12.94 5.30 20.98
C PRO A 86 -12.24 4.03 20.54
N PHE A 87 -12.34 3.63 19.26
CA PHE A 87 -11.63 2.45 18.74
C PHE A 87 -10.10 2.61 18.71
N TYR A 88 -9.62 3.86 18.68
CA TYR A 88 -8.20 4.20 18.61
C TYR A 88 -7.60 4.65 19.94
N ARG A 89 -8.39 4.53 21.04
CA ARG A 89 -7.94 4.96 22.37
C ARG A 89 -6.76 4.11 22.82
N GLY A 90 -5.66 4.75 23.21
CA GLY A 90 -4.44 4.08 23.68
C GLY A 90 -3.55 3.55 22.56
N LEU A 91 -3.97 3.59 21.30
CA LEU A 91 -3.15 3.13 20.19
C LEU A 91 -2.08 4.18 19.83
N ARG A 92 -0.96 3.70 19.30
CA ARG A 92 0.13 4.53 18.79
C ARG A 92 -0.33 5.38 17.59
N TYR A 93 -1.12 4.79 16.71
CA TYR A 93 -1.60 5.46 15.50
C TYR A 93 -3.03 5.97 15.66
N ARG A 94 -3.32 7.08 14.98
CA ARG A 94 -4.63 7.72 14.95
C ARG A 94 -5.18 7.71 13.53
N PRO A 95 -6.50 7.66 13.34
CA PRO A 95 -7.10 7.81 12.03
C PRO A 95 -6.88 9.23 11.51
N ALA A 96 -6.98 9.42 10.18
CA ALA A 96 -6.94 10.75 9.59
C ALA A 96 -8.11 11.60 10.13
N THR A 97 -7.82 12.88 10.37
CA THR A 97 -8.82 13.82 10.88
C THR A 97 -9.78 14.23 9.75
N PRO A 98 -11.10 14.19 9.98
CA PRO A 98 -12.07 14.75 9.06
C PRO A 98 -11.84 16.25 8.85
N THR A 99 -12.07 16.71 7.62
CA THR A 99 -11.91 18.11 7.23
C THR A 99 -13.22 18.65 6.63
N ALA A 100 -13.24 19.90 6.20
CA ALA A 100 -14.35 20.46 5.41
C ALA A 100 -14.62 19.64 4.13
N LEU A 101 -13.58 19.03 3.53
CA LEU A 101 -13.70 18.13 2.41
C LEU A 101 -14.49 16.86 2.76
N THR A 102 -14.26 16.26 3.93
CA THR A 102 -15.07 15.13 4.44
C THR A 102 -16.55 15.49 4.50
N GLN A 103 -16.87 16.67 5.02
CA GLN A 103 -18.25 17.13 5.18
C GLN A 103 -18.92 17.36 3.83
N ARG A 104 -18.19 17.96 2.87
CA ARG A 104 -18.70 18.30 1.57
C ARG A 104 -18.85 17.11 0.63
N GLU A 105 -17.82 16.25 0.58
CA GLU A 105 -17.69 15.20 -0.42
C GLU A 105 -17.82 13.79 0.13
N GLY A 106 -17.70 13.58 1.46
CA GLY A 106 -17.63 12.24 2.05
C GLY A 106 -18.80 11.33 1.66
N ASN A 107 -20.00 11.90 1.43
CA ASN A 107 -21.17 11.12 1.04
C ASN A 107 -21.07 10.48 -0.36
N VAL A 108 -20.08 10.84 -1.18
CA VAL A 108 -19.90 10.23 -2.51
C VAL A 108 -19.58 8.74 -2.42
N ILE A 109 -18.84 8.32 -1.41
CA ILE A 109 -18.47 6.90 -1.21
C ILE A 109 -19.71 6.04 -0.93
N PRO A 110 -20.52 6.28 0.11
CA PRO A 110 -21.72 5.47 0.35
C PRO A 110 -22.73 5.56 -0.82
N ARG A 111 -22.79 6.67 -1.56
CA ARG A 111 -23.62 6.75 -2.77
C ARG A 111 -23.10 5.80 -3.86
N PHE A 112 -21.80 5.78 -4.10
CA PHE A 112 -21.18 4.87 -5.07
C PHE A 112 -21.39 3.41 -4.72
N LEU A 113 -21.17 3.04 -3.45
CA LEU A 113 -21.39 1.67 -2.97
C LEU A 113 -22.85 1.24 -3.16
N ARG A 114 -23.83 2.05 -2.73
CA ARG A 114 -25.26 1.74 -2.93
C ARG A 114 -25.66 1.66 -4.40
N ALA A 115 -25.13 2.54 -5.24
CA ALA A 115 -25.41 2.49 -6.67
C ALA A 115 -24.86 1.21 -7.32
N ALA A 116 -23.67 0.76 -6.93
CA ALA A 116 -23.11 -0.51 -7.39
C ALA A 116 -23.94 -1.71 -6.88
N GLN A 117 -24.32 -1.72 -5.62
CA GLN A 117 -25.19 -2.78 -5.03
C GLN A 117 -26.54 -2.86 -5.72
N SER A 118 -27.15 -1.74 -6.12
CA SER A 118 -28.40 -1.74 -6.90
C SER A 118 -28.29 -2.40 -8.28
N ARG A 119 -27.05 -2.58 -8.76
CA ARG A 119 -26.71 -3.33 -9.99
C ARG A 119 -26.20 -4.73 -9.71
N HIS A 120 -26.38 -5.24 -8.48
CA HIS A 120 -25.89 -6.55 -8.03
C HIS A 120 -24.36 -6.71 -8.10
N ILE A 121 -23.62 -5.61 -8.02
CA ILE A 121 -22.16 -5.61 -7.95
C ILE A 121 -21.74 -5.66 -6.49
N GLN A 122 -20.93 -6.63 -6.10
CA GLN A 122 -20.36 -6.73 -4.77
C GLN A 122 -19.45 -5.53 -4.48
N THR A 123 -19.49 -5.03 -3.25
CA THR A 123 -18.80 -3.81 -2.83
C THR A 123 -17.80 -4.07 -1.73
N TRP A 124 -16.56 -3.71 -2.00
CA TRP A 124 -15.45 -3.87 -1.06
C TRP A 124 -14.78 -2.53 -0.79
N LEU A 125 -14.32 -2.32 0.43
CA LEU A 125 -13.38 -1.24 0.72
C LEU A 125 -11.94 -1.75 0.62
N GLN A 126 -11.09 -0.95 -0.01
CA GLN A 126 -9.66 -1.19 -0.08
C GLN A 126 -8.93 -0.23 0.85
N VAL A 127 -8.05 -0.77 1.68
CA VAL A 127 -7.17 -0.01 2.55
C VAL A 127 -5.74 -0.50 2.43
N GLN A 128 -4.79 0.40 2.62
CA GLN A 128 -3.37 0.04 2.60
C GLN A 128 -3.01 -0.74 3.87
N ALA A 129 -2.46 -1.92 3.71
CA ALA A 129 -1.91 -2.66 4.83
C ALA A 129 -0.68 -1.94 5.38
N ALA A 130 -0.58 -1.83 6.70
CA ALA A 130 0.58 -1.28 7.41
C ALA A 130 1.02 0.15 7.04
N ILE A 131 0.14 0.97 6.43
CA ILE A 131 0.40 2.40 6.18
C ILE A 131 -0.66 3.23 6.92
N PRO A 132 -0.53 3.50 8.23
CA PRO A 132 -1.46 4.39 8.92
C PRO A 132 -1.48 5.78 8.25
N PRO A 133 -2.65 6.36 7.96
CA PRO A 133 -4.01 5.96 8.29
C PRO A 133 -4.69 4.96 7.34
N GLY A 134 -4.00 4.39 6.35
CA GLY A 134 -4.49 3.27 5.56
C GLY A 134 -5.33 3.61 4.33
N TYR A 135 -5.46 4.88 3.98
CA TYR A 135 -6.33 5.30 2.88
C TYR A 135 -5.61 5.41 1.55
N ARG A 136 -4.38 5.93 1.55
CA ARG A 136 -3.51 6.08 0.37
C ARG A 136 -2.04 5.90 0.75
N VAL A 137 -1.21 5.49 -0.22
CA VAL A 137 0.23 5.31 -0.03
C VAL A 137 0.99 6.61 0.28
N GLN A 138 0.45 7.76 -0.15
CA GLN A 138 1.06 9.07 0.09
C GLN A 138 0.73 9.67 1.46
N PHE A 139 -0.16 9.04 2.22
CA PHE A 139 -0.55 9.54 3.53
C PHE A 139 0.17 8.85 4.64
N GLY A 140 0.75 9.65 5.49
CA GLY A 140 1.29 9.19 6.75
C GLY A 140 2.39 8.16 6.56
N GLY A 141 2.27 7.11 7.32
CA GLY A 141 3.22 6.03 7.39
C GLY A 141 3.58 5.72 8.83
N PRO A 142 4.38 4.67 9.06
CA PRO A 142 4.79 4.25 10.38
C PRO A 142 5.82 5.19 10.99
N GLN A 143 5.88 5.22 12.32
CA GLN A 143 7.00 5.76 13.07
C GLN A 143 8.24 4.88 12.89
N ASP A 144 9.44 5.41 13.16
CA ASP A 144 10.71 4.74 12.88
C ASP A 144 10.85 3.35 13.51
N ASP A 145 10.29 3.14 14.72
CA ASP A 145 10.31 1.85 15.39
C ASP A 145 9.49 0.77 14.67
N ASP A 146 8.48 1.20 13.94
CA ASP A 146 7.59 0.32 13.20
C ASP A 146 7.95 0.22 11.70
N LYS A 147 8.98 0.93 11.24
CA LYS A 147 9.47 0.79 9.86
C LYS A 147 10.20 -0.53 9.64
N PRO A 148 10.05 -1.17 8.48
CA PRO A 148 10.84 -2.35 8.15
C PRO A 148 12.32 -1.99 8.04
N ARG A 149 13.18 -2.97 8.34
CA ARG A 149 14.63 -2.79 8.35
C ARG A 149 15.32 -3.78 7.43
N LEU A 150 16.44 -3.32 6.87
CA LEU A 150 17.38 -4.16 6.12
C LEU A 150 18.12 -5.13 7.05
N PRO A 151 18.81 -6.16 6.52
CA PRO A 151 19.54 -7.13 7.35
C PRO A 151 20.64 -6.50 8.22
N ASP A 152 21.16 -5.33 7.85
CA ASP A 152 22.14 -4.57 8.64
C ASP A 152 21.50 -3.70 9.74
N GLY A 153 20.17 -3.72 9.86
CA GLY A 153 19.40 -2.94 10.83
C GLY A 153 19.05 -1.52 10.36
N SER A 154 19.52 -1.09 9.21
CA SER A 154 19.20 0.24 8.66
C SER A 154 17.78 0.28 8.08
N ILE A 155 17.22 1.49 7.98
CA ILE A 155 15.95 1.73 7.27
C ILE A 155 16.28 2.00 5.80
N PRO A 156 15.60 1.36 4.82
CA PRO A 156 15.82 1.64 3.41
C PRO A 156 15.65 3.13 3.09
N LYS A 157 16.61 3.71 2.36
CA LYS A 157 16.59 5.12 2.02
C LYS A 157 15.54 5.49 0.98
N ARG A 158 15.15 4.53 0.15
CA ARG A 158 14.17 4.71 -0.93
C ARG A 158 13.17 3.58 -0.87
N ARG A 159 11.89 3.93 -0.87
CA ARG A 159 10.77 3.00 -0.95
C ARG A 159 9.62 3.66 -1.69
N LEU A 160 8.89 2.89 -2.49
CA LEU A 160 7.66 3.37 -3.13
C LEU A 160 6.54 3.48 -2.10
N ALA A 161 6.34 2.40 -1.34
CA ALA A 161 5.35 2.35 -0.28
C ALA A 161 6.03 2.50 1.08
N ASN A 162 5.56 3.46 1.87
CA ASN A 162 6.07 3.67 3.22
C ASN A 162 5.29 2.81 4.25
N ASN A 163 5.09 1.53 3.92
CA ASN A 163 4.44 0.60 4.84
C ASN A 163 5.36 0.22 6.02
N GLY A 164 4.74 -0.02 7.17
CA GLY A 164 5.41 -0.47 8.37
C GLY A 164 5.71 -1.96 8.38
N SER A 165 6.43 -2.40 9.40
CA SER A 165 6.64 -3.81 9.66
C SER A 165 5.30 -4.52 9.90
N LEU A 166 5.03 -5.54 9.11
CA LEU A 166 3.80 -6.35 9.25
C LEU A 166 3.77 -7.15 10.56
N ALA A 167 4.92 -7.30 11.22
CA ALA A 167 5.03 -7.94 12.53
C ALA A 167 4.81 -6.96 13.70
N SER A 168 4.69 -5.65 13.43
CA SER A 168 4.48 -4.66 14.50
C SER A 168 3.09 -4.81 15.13
N PRO A 169 3.01 -4.99 16.47
CA PRO A 169 1.74 -5.01 17.18
C PRO A 169 0.99 -3.68 17.05
N HIS A 170 1.70 -2.57 16.97
CA HIS A 170 1.10 -1.24 16.83
C HIS A 170 0.38 -1.06 15.49
N ILE A 171 0.97 -1.59 14.42
CA ILE A 171 0.37 -1.63 13.08
C ILE A 171 -0.85 -2.56 13.09
N LEU A 172 -0.74 -3.73 13.68
CA LEU A 172 -1.85 -4.68 13.78
C LEU A 172 -3.03 -4.10 14.56
N ASP A 173 -2.77 -3.54 15.74
CA ASP A 173 -3.82 -2.95 16.59
C ASP A 173 -4.55 -1.81 15.87
N TYR A 174 -3.79 -0.96 15.18
CA TYR A 174 -4.36 0.11 14.36
C TYR A 174 -5.20 -0.45 13.21
N THR A 175 -4.70 -1.45 12.49
CA THR A 175 -5.42 -2.07 11.37
C THR A 175 -6.75 -2.69 11.84
N LEU A 176 -6.76 -3.35 13.01
CA LEU A 176 -7.98 -3.89 13.60
C LEU A 176 -8.96 -2.79 14.01
N ALA A 177 -8.47 -1.68 14.58
CA ALA A 177 -9.30 -0.54 14.91
C ALA A 177 -9.92 0.10 13.67
N LEU A 178 -9.12 0.32 12.63
CA LEU A 178 -9.57 0.85 11.33
C LEU A 178 -10.62 -0.06 10.70
N THR A 179 -10.40 -1.38 10.71
CA THR A 179 -11.37 -2.36 10.18
C THR A 179 -12.71 -2.25 10.87
N ARG A 180 -12.73 -2.20 12.21
CA ARG A 180 -13.97 -2.03 13.00
C ARG A 180 -14.67 -0.72 12.66
N ASP A 181 -13.90 0.35 12.50
CA ASP A 181 -14.44 1.67 12.20
C ASP A 181 -15.05 1.75 10.79
N LEU A 182 -14.39 1.14 9.82
CA LEU A 182 -14.90 1.05 8.46
C LEU A 182 -16.19 0.22 8.38
N LEU A 183 -16.25 -0.93 9.05
CA LEU A 183 -17.47 -1.75 9.13
C LEU A 183 -18.62 -1.01 9.84
N ARG A 184 -18.30 -0.13 10.80
CA ARG A 184 -19.30 0.75 11.42
C ARG A 184 -19.77 1.86 10.47
N ALA A 185 -18.84 2.46 9.71
CA ALA A 185 -19.17 3.57 8.80
C ALA A 185 -19.88 3.08 7.52
N TYR A 186 -19.60 1.87 7.10
CA TYR A 186 -20.10 1.24 5.87
C TYR A 186 -20.61 -0.18 6.16
N PRO A 187 -21.74 -0.33 6.86
CA PRO A 187 -22.20 -1.64 7.37
C PRO A 187 -22.63 -2.61 6.28
N ASP A 188 -22.98 -2.12 5.10
CA ASP A 188 -23.57 -2.91 4.02
C ASP A 188 -22.52 -3.37 2.97
N ILE A 189 -21.22 -3.21 3.23
CA ILE A 189 -20.17 -3.70 2.32
C ILE A 189 -19.99 -5.21 2.44
N ASP A 190 -19.60 -5.84 1.34
CA ASP A 190 -19.35 -7.29 1.30
C ASP A 190 -17.99 -7.66 1.90
N GLY A 191 -17.03 -6.72 1.99
CA GLY A 191 -15.75 -7.00 2.61
C GLY A 191 -14.77 -5.84 2.61
N ILE A 192 -13.59 -6.11 3.19
CA ILE A 192 -12.43 -5.21 3.18
C ILE A 192 -11.25 -5.94 2.54
N ARG A 193 -10.61 -5.29 1.58
CA ARG A 193 -9.38 -5.73 0.95
C ARG A 193 -8.20 -4.96 1.52
N PHE A 194 -7.22 -5.67 2.06
CA PHE A 194 -5.93 -5.10 2.41
C PHE A 194 -5.03 -5.12 1.19
N ASP A 195 -4.62 -3.95 0.76
CA ASP A 195 -3.72 -3.75 -0.37
C ASP A 195 -2.29 -3.59 0.13
N TRP A 196 -1.35 -4.14 -0.62
CA TRP A 196 0.07 -4.16 -0.27
C TRP A 196 0.36 -4.81 1.11
N PRO A 197 -0.13 -6.05 1.35
CA PRO A 197 0.20 -6.78 2.57
C PRO A 197 1.64 -7.33 2.55
N GLU A 198 2.41 -6.95 1.56
CA GLU A 198 3.82 -7.30 1.33
C GLU A 198 4.69 -6.04 1.26
N TYR A 199 5.99 -6.24 1.09
CA TYR A 199 6.93 -5.17 0.77
C TYR A 199 7.16 -5.16 -0.74
N PRO A 200 6.51 -4.27 -1.52
CA PRO A 200 6.61 -4.28 -2.98
C PRO A 200 8.06 -4.09 -3.43
N PRO A 201 8.64 -5.03 -4.20
CA PRO A 201 10.07 -5.04 -4.53
C PRO A 201 10.39 -4.13 -5.72
N TYR A 202 10.18 -2.84 -5.57
CA TYR A 202 10.50 -1.84 -6.59
C TYR A 202 11.99 -1.48 -6.64
N PHE A 203 12.69 -1.67 -5.53
CA PHE A 203 14.13 -1.50 -5.41
C PHE A 203 14.74 -2.79 -4.87
N LEU A 204 16.04 -3.00 -5.14
CA LEU A 204 16.75 -4.17 -4.66
C LEU A 204 16.67 -4.29 -3.11
N ASP A 205 16.72 -3.18 -2.40
CA ASP A 205 16.60 -3.13 -0.94
C ASP A 205 15.28 -3.75 -0.45
N ASP A 206 14.17 -3.53 -1.18
CA ASP A 206 12.84 -4.00 -0.73
C ASP A 206 12.76 -5.53 -0.66
N VAL A 207 13.57 -6.25 -1.47
CA VAL A 207 13.63 -7.72 -1.47
C VAL A 207 14.21 -8.27 -0.15
N PHE A 208 14.98 -7.45 0.58
CA PHE A 208 15.64 -7.83 1.81
C PHE A 208 14.88 -7.44 3.09
N LEU A 209 13.63 -7.07 3.01
CA LEU A 209 12.80 -6.75 4.17
C LEU A 209 12.08 -8.02 4.67
N ASP A 210 11.85 -8.23 5.97
CA ASP A 210 11.97 -7.24 7.04
C ASP A 210 12.79 -7.78 8.22
N PHE A 211 13.78 -7.04 8.67
CA PHE A 211 14.63 -7.35 9.84
C PHE A 211 14.35 -6.40 11.03
N ASN A 212 13.15 -5.88 11.14
CA ASN A 212 12.70 -5.08 12.29
C ASN A 212 12.70 -5.95 13.59
N PRO A 213 12.96 -5.38 14.77
CA PRO A 213 12.87 -6.09 16.05
C PRO A 213 11.54 -6.81 16.30
N HIS A 214 10.43 -6.32 15.75
CA HIS A 214 9.13 -6.99 15.81
C HIS A 214 9.15 -8.34 15.04
N CYS A 215 9.82 -8.38 13.89
CA CYS A 215 10.03 -9.62 13.12
C CYS A 215 10.91 -10.61 13.90
N ALA A 216 11.96 -10.14 14.55
CA ALA A 216 12.79 -10.96 15.40
C ALA A 216 11.99 -11.60 16.56
N ALA A 217 11.13 -10.80 17.20
CA ALA A 217 10.26 -11.29 18.27
C ALA A 217 9.21 -12.30 17.74
N ALA A 218 8.63 -12.05 16.57
CA ALA A 218 7.68 -12.97 15.94
C ALA A 218 8.35 -14.29 15.54
N ALA A 219 9.52 -14.23 14.90
CA ALA A 219 10.29 -15.41 14.51
C ALA A 219 10.64 -16.29 15.71
N ARG A 220 11.07 -15.67 16.82
CA ARG A 220 11.36 -16.40 18.07
C ARG A 220 10.14 -17.14 18.62
N ARG A 221 8.96 -16.49 18.60
CA ARG A 221 7.71 -17.15 19.03
C ARG A 221 7.34 -18.34 18.15
N LEU A 222 7.72 -18.31 16.88
CA LEU A 222 7.47 -19.37 15.90
C LEU A 222 8.58 -20.44 15.87
N GLY A 223 9.63 -20.30 16.70
CA GLY A 223 10.73 -21.27 16.79
C GLY A 223 11.82 -21.12 15.72
N PHE A 224 11.88 -20.00 15.02
CA PHE A 224 12.92 -19.73 14.03
C PHE A 224 14.17 -19.11 14.66
N ASP A 225 15.34 -19.50 14.16
CA ASP A 225 16.63 -18.88 14.50
C ASP A 225 16.83 -17.60 13.67
N PHE A 226 16.23 -16.51 14.14
CA PHE A 226 16.28 -15.23 13.45
C PHE A 226 17.72 -14.68 13.31
N PRO A 227 18.61 -14.75 14.31
CA PRO A 227 19.99 -14.29 14.16
C PRO A 227 20.75 -15.00 13.05
N ARG A 228 20.63 -16.33 12.95
CA ARG A 228 21.23 -17.10 11.87
C ARG A 228 20.70 -16.72 10.49
N MET A 229 19.38 -16.56 10.38
CA MET A 229 18.74 -16.10 9.15
C MET A 229 19.23 -14.70 8.77
N GLN A 230 19.29 -13.77 9.72
CA GLN A 230 19.76 -12.40 9.49
C GLN A 230 21.21 -12.38 8.98
N GLN A 231 22.10 -13.19 9.57
CA GLN A 231 23.49 -13.29 9.13
C GLN A 231 23.60 -13.80 7.70
N ALA A 232 22.87 -14.85 7.34
CA ALA A 232 22.88 -15.41 5.99
C ALA A 232 22.36 -14.39 4.97
N VAL A 233 21.23 -13.74 5.27
CA VAL A 233 20.66 -12.73 4.37
C VAL A 233 21.54 -11.48 4.29
N LEU A 234 22.22 -11.08 5.37
CA LEU A 234 23.18 -9.97 5.36
C LEU A 234 24.39 -10.26 4.44
N ALA A 235 24.87 -11.49 4.42
CA ALA A 235 25.95 -11.90 3.51
C ALA A 235 25.51 -11.76 2.05
N LEU A 236 24.30 -12.24 1.73
CA LEU A 236 23.71 -12.10 0.40
C LEU A 236 23.48 -10.62 0.01
N TYR A 237 22.94 -9.83 0.95
CA TYR A 237 22.73 -8.39 0.77
C TYR A 237 24.04 -7.69 0.40
N ARG A 238 25.13 -7.95 1.14
CA ARG A 238 26.44 -7.36 0.87
C ARG A 238 27.01 -7.81 -0.47
N LEU A 239 26.85 -9.08 -0.85
CA LEU A 239 27.27 -9.60 -2.14
C LEU A 239 26.57 -8.83 -3.28
N LEU A 240 25.26 -8.69 -3.22
CA LEU A 240 24.48 -8.04 -4.29
C LEU A 240 24.67 -6.53 -4.36
N HIS A 241 25.01 -5.87 -3.24
CA HIS A 241 25.20 -4.41 -3.17
C HIS A 241 26.65 -3.93 -3.40
N GLY A 242 27.60 -4.81 -3.58
CA GLY A 242 28.99 -4.38 -3.82
C GLY A 242 29.99 -5.53 -4.00
N GLY A 243 29.57 -6.77 -3.72
CA GLY A 243 30.42 -7.95 -3.87
C GLY A 243 30.41 -8.56 -5.28
N LEU A 244 29.38 -8.25 -6.10
CA LEU A 244 29.34 -8.73 -7.48
C LEU A 244 30.38 -8.02 -8.34
N THR A 245 31.17 -8.82 -9.06
CA THR A 245 32.17 -8.33 -9.98
C THR A 245 31.81 -8.73 -11.42
N ASN A 246 32.40 -8.07 -12.42
CA ASN A 246 32.24 -8.46 -13.82
C ASN A 246 32.60 -9.93 -14.04
N ARG A 247 33.60 -10.45 -13.31
CA ARG A 247 33.98 -11.86 -13.39
C ARG A 247 32.85 -12.82 -12.99
N HIS A 248 31.98 -12.43 -12.01
CA HIS A 248 30.82 -13.23 -11.66
C HIS A 248 29.79 -13.26 -12.79
N LEU A 249 29.57 -12.11 -13.44
CA LEU A 249 28.66 -11.98 -14.57
C LEU A 249 29.20 -12.72 -15.82
N GLU A 250 30.50 -12.60 -16.12
CA GLU A 250 31.16 -13.31 -17.22
C GLU A 250 31.04 -14.82 -17.08
N ARG A 251 31.24 -15.35 -15.87
CA ARG A 251 31.02 -16.79 -15.60
C ARG A 251 29.57 -17.19 -15.83
N GLN A 252 28.62 -16.36 -15.41
CA GLN A 252 27.19 -16.61 -15.58
C GLN A 252 26.81 -16.66 -17.07
N LEU A 253 27.37 -15.78 -17.86
CA LEU A 253 27.08 -15.66 -19.29
C LEU A 253 27.83 -16.68 -20.15
N ALA A 254 28.98 -17.18 -19.67
CA ALA A 254 29.87 -18.07 -20.44
C ALA A 254 29.37 -19.53 -20.52
N THR A 255 28.33 -19.91 -19.76
CA THR A 255 27.83 -21.28 -19.74
C THR A 255 26.31 -21.31 -19.83
N ASP A 256 25.75 -22.22 -20.63
CA ASP A 256 24.29 -22.48 -20.65
C ASP A 256 23.77 -22.97 -19.30
N SER A 257 24.66 -23.55 -18.47
CA SER A 257 24.41 -23.95 -17.09
C SER A 257 24.80 -22.87 -16.05
N GLY A 258 25.17 -21.68 -16.49
CA GLY A 258 25.71 -20.61 -15.64
C GLY A 258 24.78 -20.10 -14.55
N ARG A 259 23.47 -20.37 -14.62
CA ARG A 259 22.54 -20.06 -13.53
C ARG A 259 22.84 -20.88 -12.27
N GLN A 260 23.25 -22.14 -12.43
CA GLN A 260 23.49 -23.05 -11.30
C GLN A 260 24.69 -22.59 -10.42
N PRO A 261 25.86 -22.26 -10.99
CA PRO A 261 26.98 -21.77 -10.17
C PRO A 261 26.69 -20.47 -9.42
N LEU A 262 25.95 -19.52 -10.05
CA LEU A 262 25.58 -18.29 -9.36
C LEU A 262 24.58 -18.54 -8.24
N LEU A 263 23.55 -19.36 -8.48
CA LEU A 263 22.58 -19.76 -7.47
C LEU A 263 23.25 -20.49 -6.30
N THR A 264 24.16 -21.43 -6.58
CA THR A 264 24.91 -22.13 -5.55
C THR A 264 25.74 -21.14 -4.72
N THR A 265 26.47 -20.22 -5.37
CA THR A 265 27.22 -19.17 -4.68
C THR A 265 26.32 -18.28 -3.80
N LEU A 266 25.12 -17.95 -4.27
CA LEU A 266 24.16 -17.13 -3.51
C LEU A 266 23.50 -17.89 -2.36
N LEU A 267 23.34 -19.21 -2.50
CA LEU A 267 22.72 -20.07 -1.46
C LEU A 267 23.70 -20.59 -0.42
N ASP A 268 24.98 -20.65 -0.75
CA ASP A 268 26.06 -21.08 0.16
C ASP A 268 26.54 -19.94 1.09
N HIS A 269 26.03 -18.73 0.92
CA HIS A 269 26.25 -17.56 1.76
C HIS A 269 25.04 -17.26 2.63
#